data_098123011a211dbd8d2203701ca352dc
#
_entry.id   098123011a211dbd8d2203701ca352dc
#
_cell.length_a   1.000
_cell.length_b   1.000
_cell.length_c   1.000
_cell.angle_alpha   90.00
_cell.angle_beta   90.00
_cell.angle_gamma   90.00
#
_symmetry.space_group_name_H-M   'P 1'
#
loop_
_entity.id
_entity.type
_entity.pdbx_description
1 polymer ?
#
loop_
_entity_poly.entity_id
_entity_poly.type
_entity_poly.pdbx_seq_one_letter_code
_entity_poly.pdbx_strand_id
1 'polypeptide(L)'
;DVVDCIATRLKTNIRQLEGCVKKLKAYQHLVGTPPTMTQAQNAIREILSDDSPAPVTVDRIISDVAAVYGVTADDIRSMKRSSQISTARIVAAYVIKEMTQLSLESIGAELGGKNHSTASYYIKSAVKSMESDARTKETIDDIIKNLRESS
;
A
#
# COMPACT_ATOMS: atom_id res chain seq x y z
N ASP A 1 31.43 12.43 6.20
CA ASP A 1 31.60 12.50 4.76
C ASP A 1 30.25 12.21 4.07
N VAL A 2 30.03 12.85 2.92
CA VAL A 2 28.79 12.70 2.15
C VAL A 2 28.59 11.26 1.70
N VAL A 3 29.65 10.59 1.22
CA VAL A 3 29.59 9.20 0.77
C VAL A 3 29.25 8.27 1.93
N ASP A 4 29.84 8.49 3.09
CA ASP A 4 29.56 7.67 4.28
C ASP A 4 28.11 7.86 4.77
N CYS A 5 27.57 9.05 4.68
CA CYS A 5 26.17 9.33 5.02
C CYS A 5 25.24 8.54 4.11
N ILE A 6 25.48 8.55 2.81
CA ILE A 6 24.69 7.83 1.82
C ILE A 6 24.78 6.32 2.07
N ALA A 7 25.99 5.79 2.25
CA ALA A 7 26.22 4.36 2.47
C ALA A 7 25.55 3.88 3.77
N THR A 8 25.56 4.71 4.83
CA THR A 8 24.93 4.37 6.09
C THR A 8 23.42 4.26 5.96
N ARG A 9 22.81 5.15 5.19
CA ARG A 9 21.36 5.20 5.04
C ARG A 9 20.80 4.23 4.01
N LEU A 10 21.58 3.83 3.01
CA LEU A 10 21.14 2.98 1.91
C LEU A 10 21.82 1.62 1.89
N LYS A 11 22.16 1.07 3.05
CA LYS A 11 22.93 -0.17 3.19
C LYS A 11 22.40 -1.38 2.43
N THR A 12 21.12 -1.44 2.14
CA THR A 12 20.47 -2.64 1.63
C THR A 12 20.09 -2.59 0.16
N ASN A 13 20.35 -1.49 -0.53
CA ASN A 13 19.93 -1.35 -1.93
C ASN A 13 20.98 -0.63 -2.78
N ILE A 14 21.72 -1.41 -3.55
CA ILE A 14 22.79 -0.94 -4.43
C ILE A 14 22.25 0.02 -5.51
N ARG A 15 21.06 -0.25 -6.06
CA ARG A 15 20.44 0.60 -7.07
C ARG A 15 20.11 1.99 -6.54
N GLN A 16 19.59 2.07 -5.31
CA GLN A 16 19.31 3.33 -4.65
C GLN A 16 20.60 4.10 -4.40
N LEU A 17 21.66 3.41 -3.99
CA LEU A 17 22.96 4.02 -3.76
C LEU A 17 23.53 4.60 -5.06
N GLU A 18 23.50 3.85 -6.17
CA GLU A 18 23.95 4.31 -7.48
C GLU A 18 23.14 5.52 -7.96
N GLY A 19 21.84 5.50 -7.81
CA GLY A 19 20.94 6.61 -8.15
C GLY A 19 21.28 7.87 -7.36
N CYS A 20 21.55 7.71 -6.07
CA CYS A 20 21.93 8.83 -5.20
C CYS A 20 23.26 9.46 -5.63
N VAL A 21 24.26 8.64 -5.94
CA VAL A 21 25.56 9.12 -6.41
C VAL A 21 25.43 9.85 -7.75
N LYS A 22 24.65 9.33 -8.69
CA LYS A 22 24.37 9.99 -9.97
C LYS A 22 23.71 11.34 -9.78
N LYS A 23 22.77 11.43 -8.88
CA LYS A 23 22.04 12.67 -8.58
C LYS A 23 22.98 13.72 -7.99
N LEU A 24 23.84 13.32 -7.07
CA LEU A 24 24.85 14.20 -6.48
C LEU A 24 25.85 14.69 -7.52
N LYS A 25 26.28 13.84 -8.45
CA LYS A 25 27.14 14.25 -9.55
C LYS A 25 26.46 15.26 -10.48
N ALA A 26 25.18 15.07 -10.76
CA ALA A 26 24.41 16.01 -11.57
C ALA A 26 24.31 17.38 -10.88
N TYR A 27 24.07 17.41 -9.57
CA TYR A 27 24.07 18.64 -8.78
C TYR A 27 25.42 19.36 -8.84
N GLN A 28 26.51 18.60 -8.64
CA GLN A 28 27.86 19.16 -8.72
C GLN A 28 28.13 19.78 -10.11
N HIS A 29 27.66 19.13 -11.17
CA HIS A 29 27.82 19.60 -12.53
C HIS A 29 27.04 20.90 -12.81
N LEU A 30 25.84 21.00 -12.27
CA LEU A 30 24.96 22.16 -12.45
C LEU A 30 25.42 23.36 -11.61
N VAL A 31 25.84 23.13 -10.38
CA VAL A 31 26.16 24.18 -9.41
C VAL A 31 27.66 24.48 -9.37
N GLY A 32 28.51 23.57 -9.82
CA GLY A 32 29.96 23.74 -9.84
C GLY A 32 30.61 23.67 -8.48
N THR A 33 29.90 23.28 -7.44
CA THR A 33 30.41 23.12 -6.08
C THR A 33 30.22 21.70 -5.58
N PRO A 34 31.10 21.20 -4.67
CA PRO A 34 30.89 19.88 -4.09
C PRO A 34 29.55 19.80 -3.33
N PRO A 35 28.89 18.61 -3.34
CA PRO A 35 27.63 18.47 -2.61
C PRO A 35 27.83 18.61 -1.10
N THR A 36 26.87 19.29 -0.47
CA THR A 36 26.86 19.45 0.99
C THR A 36 26.09 18.27 1.63
N MET A 37 26.22 18.12 2.95
CA MET A 37 25.48 17.10 3.70
C MET A 37 23.96 17.27 3.54
N THR A 38 23.48 18.50 3.48
CA THR A 38 22.04 18.79 3.25
C THR A 38 21.61 18.33 1.88
N GLN A 39 22.40 18.56 0.84
CA GLN A 39 22.11 18.09 -0.51
C GLN A 39 22.08 16.56 -0.59
N ALA A 40 23.01 15.88 0.10
CA ALA A 40 23.02 14.42 0.18
C ALA A 40 21.77 13.88 0.86
N GLN A 41 21.35 14.49 1.97
CA GLN A 41 20.13 14.08 2.69
C GLN A 41 18.88 14.28 1.82
N ASN A 42 18.80 15.38 1.09
CA ASN A 42 17.68 15.64 0.19
C ASN A 42 17.65 14.64 -0.96
N ALA A 43 18.79 14.29 -1.54
CA ALA A 43 18.88 13.29 -2.61
C ALA A 43 18.44 11.92 -2.11
N ILE A 44 18.85 11.51 -0.91
CA ILE A 44 18.43 10.25 -0.28
C ILE A 44 16.90 10.24 -0.10
N ARG A 45 16.35 11.33 0.41
CA ARG A 45 14.90 11.44 0.65
C ARG A 45 14.10 11.33 -0.64
N GLU A 46 14.53 12.00 -1.70
CA GLU A 46 13.86 11.93 -3.01
C GLU A 46 13.91 10.52 -3.59
N ILE A 47 15.06 9.86 -3.54
CA ILE A 47 15.22 8.51 -4.07
C ILE A 47 14.39 7.49 -3.28
N LEU A 48 14.38 7.61 -1.94
CA LEU A 48 13.57 6.74 -1.10
C LEU A 48 12.07 6.95 -1.34
N SER A 49 11.66 8.17 -1.69
CA SER A 49 10.26 8.46 -2.06
C SER A 49 9.90 7.86 -3.42
N ASP A 50 10.82 7.97 -4.40
CA ASP A 50 10.57 7.51 -5.77
C ASP A 50 10.66 5.98 -5.91
N ASP A 51 11.62 5.36 -5.22
CA ASP A 51 11.86 3.91 -5.28
C ASP A 51 11.05 3.11 -4.26
N SER A 52 10.52 3.77 -3.23
CA SER A 52 9.58 3.11 -2.34
C SER A 52 8.35 2.74 -3.14
N PRO A 53 7.91 1.47 -3.12
CA PRO A 53 6.60 1.16 -3.70
C PRO A 53 5.61 2.10 -3.05
N ALA A 54 4.82 2.81 -3.86
CA ALA A 54 3.78 3.68 -3.34
C ALA A 54 2.99 2.88 -2.31
N PRO A 55 2.80 3.38 -1.08
CA PRO A 55 2.03 2.63 -0.09
C PRO A 55 0.68 2.28 -0.70
N VAL A 56 0.29 1.02 -0.59
CA VAL A 56 -1.01 0.58 -1.09
C VAL A 56 -2.07 1.36 -0.31
N THR A 57 -2.77 2.24 -1.00
CA THR A 57 -3.79 3.07 -0.38
C THR A 57 -5.08 2.29 -0.20
N VAL A 58 -5.88 2.67 0.79
CA VAL A 58 -7.20 2.07 1.00
C VAL A 58 -8.07 2.24 -0.24
N ASP A 59 -8.01 3.41 -0.88
CA ASP A 59 -8.76 3.69 -2.11
C ASP A 59 -8.43 2.70 -3.21
N ARG A 60 -7.17 2.36 -3.39
CA ARG A 60 -6.73 1.40 -4.37
C ARG A 60 -7.22 -0.01 -4.04
N ILE A 61 -7.12 -0.41 -2.77
CA ILE A 61 -7.62 -1.72 -2.31
C ILE A 61 -9.10 -1.85 -2.61
N ILE A 62 -9.89 -0.84 -2.24
CA ILE A 62 -11.34 -0.84 -2.46
C ILE A 62 -11.64 -0.89 -3.96
N SER A 63 -10.91 -0.13 -4.78
CA SER A 63 -11.12 -0.13 -6.24
C SER A 63 -10.82 -1.48 -6.86
N ASP A 64 -9.74 -2.13 -6.45
CA ASP A 64 -9.36 -3.45 -6.98
C ASP A 64 -10.36 -4.53 -6.57
N VAL A 65 -10.80 -4.52 -5.31
CA VAL A 65 -11.83 -5.46 -4.82
C VAL A 65 -13.15 -5.21 -5.58
N ALA A 66 -13.53 -3.95 -5.75
CA ALA A 66 -14.75 -3.60 -6.48
C ALA A 66 -14.71 -4.14 -7.91
N ALA A 67 -13.60 -3.99 -8.60
CA ALA A 67 -13.44 -4.49 -9.97
C ALA A 67 -13.59 -6.01 -10.04
N VAL A 68 -13.03 -6.74 -9.07
CA VAL A 68 -13.12 -8.21 -9.04
C VAL A 68 -14.55 -8.69 -8.83
N TYR A 69 -15.33 -8.00 -8.01
CA TYR A 69 -16.69 -8.38 -7.67
C TYR A 69 -17.76 -7.68 -8.52
N GLY A 70 -17.35 -6.86 -9.48
CA GLY A 70 -18.29 -6.19 -10.40
C GLY A 70 -19.14 -5.11 -9.75
N VAL A 71 -18.64 -4.47 -8.69
CA VAL A 71 -19.30 -3.37 -8.00
C VAL A 71 -18.44 -2.13 -8.08
N THR A 72 -18.92 -1.00 -7.58
CA THR A 72 -18.14 0.24 -7.52
C THR A 72 -17.54 0.44 -6.14
N ALA A 73 -16.49 1.27 -6.07
CA ALA A 73 -15.90 1.66 -4.79
C ALA A 73 -16.95 2.36 -3.91
N ASP A 74 -17.80 3.19 -4.50
CA ASP A 74 -18.88 3.86 -3.79
C ASP A 74 -19.89 2.86 -3.21
N ASP A 75 -20.19 1.78 -3.93
CA ASP A 75 -21.06 0.72 -3.43
C ASP A 75 -20.49 0.06 -2.17
N ILE A 76 -19.19 -0.22 -2.17
CA ILE A 76 -18.52 -0.80 -0.99
C ILE A 76 -18.64 0.12 0.22
N ARG A 77 -18.51 1.43 0.02
CA ARG A 77 -18.63 2.44 1.08
C ARG A 77 -20.06 2.84 1.41
N SER A 78 -21.04 2.31 0.66
CA SER A 78 -22.44 2.66 0.83
C SER A 78 -23.13 1.82 1.91
N MET A 79 -24.40 2.11 2.14
CA MET A 79 -25.28 1.32 3.02
C MET A 79 -25.99 0.20 2.26
N LYS A 80 -25.72 0.01 0.98
CA LYS A 80 -26.37 -1.02 0.17
C LYS A 80 -26.05 -2.43 0.70
N ARG A 81 -27.01 -3.32 0.61
CA ARG A 81 -26.94 -4.67 1.19
C ARG A 81 -27.12 -5.79 0.18
N SER A 82 -26.85 -5.57 -1.12
CA SER A 82 -26.90 -6.67 -2.06
C SER A 82 -25.84 -7.71 -1.68
N SER A 83 -26.07 -8.96 -2.02
CA SER A 83 -25.15 -10.07 -1.75
C SER A 83 -23.75 -9.78 -2.30
N GLN A 84 -23.69 -9.29 -3.51
CA GLN A 84 -22.44 -8.98 -4.20
C GLN A 84 -21.65 -7.85 -3.50
N ILE A 85 -22.34 -6.78 -3.13
CA ILE A 85 -21.72 -5.64 -2.42
C ILE A 85 -21.28 -6.06 -1.02
N SER A 86 -22.08 -6.86 -0.32
CA SER A 86 -21.73 -7.36 1.01
C SER A 86 -20.48 -8.23 0.97
N THR A 87 -20.38 -9.13 -0.01
CA THR A 87 -19.19 -9.97 -0.20
C THR A 87 -17.96 -9.11 -0.50
N ALA A 88 -18.09 -8.14 -1.40
CA ALA A 88 -16.99 -7.23 -1.74
C ALA A 88 -16.53 -6.43 -0.51
N ARG A 89 -17.45 -5.97 0.33
CA ARG A 89 -17.15 -5.22 1.55
C ARG A 89 -16.38 -6.09 2.56
N ILE A 90 -16.80 -7.32 2.74
CA ILE A 90 -16.12 -8.29 3.61
C ILE A 90 -14.69 -8.53 3.14
N VAL A 91 -14.50 -8.77 1.85
CA VAL A 91 -13.18 -9.00 1.26
C VAL A 91 -12.30 -7.75 1.36
N ALA A 92 -12.88 -6.57 1.11
CA ALA A 92 -12.14 -5.31 1.23
C ALA A 92 -11.62 -5.11 2.64
N ALA A 93 -12.43 -5.37 3.67
CA ALA A 93 -12.02 -5.26 5.07
C ALA A 93 -10.83 -6.17 5.36
N TYR A 94 -10.88 -7.41 4.91
CA TYR A 94 -9.78 -8.36 5.11
C TYR A 94 -8.50 -7.93 4.42
N VAL A 95 -8.59 -7.50 3.15
CA VAL A 95 -7.42 -7.07 2.38
C VAL A 95 -6.80 -5.81 2.99
N ILE A 96 -7.61 -4.87 3.43
CA ILE A 96 -7.11 -3.67 4.12
C ILE A 96 -6.35 -4.07 5.39
N LYS A 97 -6.88 -5.01 6.17
CA LYS A 97 -6.22 -5.50 7.38
C LYS A 97 -4.85 -6.13 7.07
N GLU A 98 -4.77 -6.93 6.01
CA GLU A 98 -3.54 -7.62 5.63
C GLU A 98 -2.49 -6.69 5.00
N MET A 99 -2.93 -5.65 4.29
CA MET A 99 -2.04 -4.78 3.50
C MET A 99 -1.66 -3.49 4.23
N THR A 100 -2.35 -3.14 5.31
CA THR A 100 -2.12 -1.89 6.05
C THR A 100 -2.00 -2.16 7.54
N GLN A 101 -1.57 -1.13 8.28
CA GLN A 101 -1.47 -1.18 9.75
C GLN A 101 -2.67 -0.51 10.42
N LEU A 102 -3.77 -0.32 9.69
CA LEU A 102 -4.94 0.37 10.21
C LEU A 102 -5.63 -0.42 11.32
N SER A 103 -6.17 0.29 12.29
CA SER A 103 -6.99 -0.29 13.35
C SER A 103 -8.36 -0.69 12.80
N LEU A 104 -9.07 -1.56 13.53
CA LEU A 104 -10.43 -1.95 13.15
C LEU A 104 -11.36 -0.75 13.04
N GLU A 105 -11.21 0.23 13.92
CA GLU A 105 -11.97 1.47 13.88
C GLU A 105 -11.73 2.24 12.59
N SER A 106 -10.45 2.38 12.18
CA SER A 106 -10.08 3.05 10.94
C SER A 106 -10.59 2.30 9.72
N ILE A 107 -10.50 0.98 9.71
CA ILE A 107 -11.02 0.14 8.63
C ILE A 107 -12.53 0.34 8.50
N GLY A 108 -13.26 0.34 9.60
CA GLY A 108 -14.69 0.59 9.60
C GLY A 108 -15.04 1.96 9.04
N ALA A 109 -14.29 2.99 9.41
CA ALA A 109 -14.49 4.34 8.90
C ALA A 109 -14.29 4.40 7.37
N GLU A 110 -13.29 3.70 6.85
CA GLU A 110 -13.01 3.65 5.41
C GLU A 110 -14.10 2.91 4.62
N LEU A 111 -14.83 2.02 5.27
CA LEU A 111 -15.92 1.26 4.65
C LEU A 111 -17.30 1.92 4.79
N GLY A 112 -17.33 3.24 4.92
CA GLY A 112 -18.58 3.99 5.00
C GLY A 112 -19.08 4.24 6.40
N GLY A 113 -18.17 4.45 7.35
CA GLY A 113 -18.56 4.82 8.72
C GLY A 113 -19.07 3.65 9.55
N LYS A 114 -18.54 2.45 9.33
CA LYS A 114 -18.86 1.29 10.15
C LYS A 114 -18.06 1.33 11.45
N ASN A 115 -18.59 0.75 12.53
CA ASN A 115 -17.86 0.68 13.78
C ASN A 115 -16.85 -0.47 13.79
N HIS A 116 -16.00 -0.54 14.83
CA HIS A 116 -14.95 -1.55 14.92
C HIS A 116 -15.50 -2.97 15.03
N SER A 117 -16.66 -3.16 15.65
CA SER A 117 -17.31 -4.46 15.76
C SER A 117 -17.75 -4.98 14.40
N THR A 118 -18.29 -4.11 13.55
CA THR A 118 -18.67 -4.46 12.18
C THR A 118 -17.45 -4.79 11.33
N ALA A 119 -16.37 -4.01 11.45
CA ALA A 119 -15.11 -4.30 10.75
C ALA A 119 -14.54 -5.66 11.18
N SER A 120 -14.55 -5.95 12.48
CA SER A 120 -14.12 -7.25 13.00
C SER A 120 -14.97 -8.39 12.44
N TYR A 121 -16.28 -8.20 12.38
CA TYR A 121 -17.20 -9.18 11.79
C TYR A 121 -16.86 -9.46 10.32
N TYR A 122 -16.60 -8.43 9.53
CA TYR A 122 -16.25 -8.58 8.13
C TYR A 122 -14.97 -9.39 7.96
N ILE A 123 -13.93 -9.09 8.74
CA ILE A 123 -12.65 -9.80 8.68
C ILE A 123 -12.82 -11.27 9.07
N LYS A 124 -13.53 -11.54 10.13
CA LYS A 124 -13.82 -12.92 10.57
C LYS A 124 -14.63 -13.68 9.53
N SER A 125 -15.61 -13.03 8.91
CA SER A 125 -16.41 -13.61 7.84
C SER A 125 -15.57 -13.96 6.62
N ALA A 126 -14.62 -13.11 6.24
CA ALA A 126 -13.69 -13.38 5.14
C ALA A 126 -12.83 -14.62 5.45
N VAL A 127 -12.24 -14.67 6.65
CA VAL A 127 -11.42 -15.82 7.07
C VAL A 127 -12.24 -17.11 7.03
N LYS A 128 -13.44 -17.09 7.55
CA LYS A 128 -14.34 -18.26 7.55
C LYS A 128 -14.68 -18.69 6.12
N SER A 129 -14.93 -17.75 5.23
CA SER A 129 -15.22 -18.06 3.82
C SER A 129 -14.00 -18.66 3.12
N MET A 130 -12.80 -18.17 3.44
CA MET A 130 -11.55 -18.72 2.88
C MET A 130 -11.30 -20.14 3.34
N GLU A 131 -11.65 -20.46 4.59
CA GLU A 131 -11.50 -21.82 5.13
C GLU A 131 -12.48 -22.82 4.51
N SER A 132 -13.69 -22.36 4.16
CA SER A 132 -14.76 -23.22 3.64
C SER A 132 -14.81 -23.28 2.12
N ASP A 133 -14.21 -22.32 1.41
CA ASP A 133 -14.25 -22.23 -0.05
C ASP A 133 -12.87 -21.87 -0.62
N ALA A 134 -12.25 -22.85 -1.29
CA ALA A 134 -10.92 -22.68 -1.90
C ALA A 134 -10.92 -21.61 -2.98
N ARG A 135 -12.03 -21.42 -3.72
CA ARG A 135 -12.14 -20.41 -4.76
C ARG A 135 -12.08 -18.98 -4.16
N THR A 136 -12.76 -18.77 -3.04
CA THR A 136 -12.72 -17.49 -2.32
C THR A 136 -11.29 -17.20 -1.85
N LYS A 137 -10.62 -18.19 -1.28
CA LYS A 137 -9.23 -18.05 -0.84
C LYS A 137 -8.32 -17.67 -2.02
N GLU A 138 -8.44 -18.35 -3.14
CA GLU A 138 -7.66 -18.08 -4.34
C GLU A 138 -7.91 -16.66 -4.86
N THR A 139 -9.17 -16.23 -4.90
CA THR A 139 -9.53 -14.89 -5.33
C THR A 139 -8.89 -13.81 -4.45
N ILE A 140 -8.97 -13.98 -3.13
CA ILE A 140 -8.39 -13.02 -2.18
C ILE A 140 -6.87 -13.02 -2.27
N ASP A 141 -6.23 -14.19 -2.37
CA ASP A 141 -4.79 -14.30 -2.53
C ASP A 141 -4.30 -13.61 -3.81
N ASP A 142 -5.05 -13.75 -4.91
CA ASP A 142 -4.74 -13.08 -6.18
C ASP A 142 -4.86 -11.57 -6.07
N ILE A 143 -5.87 -11.06 -5.38
CA ILE A 143 -6.02 -9.62 -5.14
C ILE A 143 -4.81 -9.09 -4.36
N ILE A 144 -4.44 -9.74 -3.29
CA ILE A 144 -3.28 -9.34 -2.46
C ILE A 144 -2.00 -9.39 -3.28
N LYS A 145 -1.79 -10.44 -4.06
CA LYS A 145 -0.62 -10.60 -4.91
C LYS A 145 -0.53 -9.47 -5.93
N ASN A 146 -1.62 -9.16 -6.62
CA ASN A 146 -1.65 -8.08 -7.61
C ASN A 146 -1.35 -6.72 -6.97
N LEU A 147 -1.88 -6.46 -5.79
CA LEU A 147 -1.61 -5.22 -5.06
C LEU A 147 -0.14 -5.10 -4.67
N ARG A 148 0.50 -6.19 -4.27
CA ARG A 148 1.92 -6.21 -3.92
C ARG A 148 2.83 -6.02 -5.13
N GLU A 149 2.49 -6.65 -6.25
CA GLU A 149 3.31 -6.62 -7.46
C GLU A 149 3.21 -5.29 -8.21
N SER A 150 2.07 -4.61 -8.14
CA SER A 150 1.85 -3.36 -8.87
C SER A 150 2.16 -2.11 -8.05
N SER A 151 2.68 -2.26 -6.83
CA SER A 151 3.11 -1.13 -5.98
C SER A 151 4.60 -0.86 -6.09
#